data_09e2d8a7a65d2444bb691946e83737cd
#
_entry.id   09e2d8a7a65d2444bb691946e83737cd
#
_cell.length_a   1.000
_cell.length_b   1.000
_cell.length_c   1.000
_cell.angle_alpha   90.00
_cell.angle_beta   90.00
_cell.angle_gamma   90.00
#
_symmetry.space_group_name_H-M   'P 1'
#
loop_
_entity.id
_entity.type
_entity.pdbx_description
1 polymer ?
#
loop_
_entity_poly.entity_id
_entity_poly.type
_entity_poly.pdbx_seq_one_letter_code
_entity_poly.pdbx_strand_id
1 'polypeptide(L)'
;METNSGNRIEAYFDNSATTPVYPEVRDLVVRLMEEDYGNPSSLHLKGVEAARYVTDAREKMARLMKVMPKEIVFTSGGTESNNMALIGGALANRRAGNKIITTEVEHASVGSPVSFLEDMGFEVVRIGVDSKGVINVDELVDAVDDNTIIVSVMYVNNEIGSVMPVQDIAKRIKEKNPAVLFHVDAIQAFGKYVIYPGRMGIDMMSVSSHKFHGPKGVGALYIRDRVKVKPVIYGGGQQNGMRSGTENVPGIAGMALAAEMTYRDLDEKVRHMREVKQHLIDELTGIEEVYSNSGDAPHIASITFKGVRSEVMLHALEEREIYVSSG
;
A
#
# COMPACT_ATOMS: atom_id res chain seq x y z
N MET A 1 47.57 -10.76 8.70
CA MET A 1 46.30 -11.26 9.26
C MET A 1 45.38 -11.49 8.07
N GLU A 2 45.30 -12.73 7.63
CA GLU A 2 44.36 -13.11 6.56
C GLU A 2 42.95 -12.99 7.10
N THR A 3 42.19 -12.04 6.59
CA THR A 3 40.75 -11.95 6.85
C THR A 3 40.08 -13.12 6.15
N ASN A 4 39.65 -14.09 6.94
CA ASN A 4 38.84 -15.21 6.52
C ASN A 4 37.52 -14.64 5.94
N SER A 5 37.44 -14.47 4.62
CA SER A 5 36.23 -14.16 3.89
C SER A 5 35.36 -15.40 3.83
N GLY A 6 34.94 -15.88 5.00
CA GLY A 6 33.81 -16.81 5.08
C GLY A 6 32.60 -16.15 4.43
N ASN A 7 31.88 -16.88 3.60
CA ASN A 7 30.64 -16.46 2.93
C ASN A 7 29.69 -15.85 3.99
N ARG A 8 29.77 -14.54 4.21
CA ARG A 8 28.74 -13.83 4.98
C ARG A 8 27.50 -13.81 4.12
N ILE A 9 26.40 -14.29 4.66
CA ILE A 9 25.11 -14.26 3.98
C ILE A 9 24.45 -12.94 4.36
N GLU A 10 24.22 -12.07 3.36
CA GLU A 10 23.40 -10.88 3.53
C GLU A 10 21.97 -11.29 3.84
N ALA A 11 21.42 -10.81 4.95
CA ALA A 11 20.06 -11.08 5.39
C ALA A 11 19.23 -9.80 5.41
N TYR A 12 18.48 -9.55 4.34
CA TYR A 12 17.61 -8.39 4.22
C TYR A 12 16.22 -8.70 4.76
N PHE A 13 15.92 -8.23 5.99
CA PHE A 13 14.62 -8.41 6.66
C PHE A 13 13.75 -7.15 6.66
N ASP A 14 14.19 -6.07 6.03
CA ASP A 14 13.45 -4.80 5.95
C ASP A 14 12.47 -4.74 4.75
N ASN A 15 11.82 -5.86 4.44
CA ASN A 15 10.90 -5.95 3.31
C ASN A 15 9.60 -5.14 3.50
N SER A 16 9.27 -4.74 4.72
CA SER A 16 8.17 -3.81 4.99
C SER A 16 8.49 -2.38 4.58
N ALA A 17 9.77 -1.97 4.57
CA ALA A 17 10.22 -0.68 4.03
C ALA A 17 10.26 -0.69 2.49
N THR A 18 10.89 -1.70 1.88
CA THR A 18 10.93 -1.90 0.43
C THR A 18 11.35 -3.33 0.10
N THR A 19 11.07 -3.79 -1.10
CA THR A 19 11.49 -5.11 -1.56
C THR A 19 12.46 -5.01 -2.74
N PRO A 20 13.37 -5.99 -2.94
CA PRO A 20 14.12 -6.11 -4.18
C PRO A 20 13.18 -6.39 -5.35
N VAL A 21 13.52 -5.86 -6.52
CA VAL A 21 12.73 -6.09 -7.74
C VAL A 21 13.00 -7.51 -8.25
N TYR A 22 11.98 -8.22 -8.72
CA TYR A 22 12.16 -9.52 -9.39
C TYR A 22 13.05 -9.38 -10.62
N PRO A 23 13.93 -10.36 -10.93
CA PRO A 23 14.79 -10.31 -12.11
C PRO A 23 14.03 -10.08 -13.42
N GLU A 24 12.91 -10.77 -13.62
CA GLU A 24 12.08 -10.66 -14.82
C GLU A 24 11.45 -9.26 -14.95
N VAL A 25 11.12 -8.65 -13.82
CA VAL A 25 10.58 -7.27 -13.76
C VAL A 25 11.68 -6.26 -14.11
N ARG A 26 12.89 -6.44 -13.56
CA ARG A 26 14.07 -5.63 -13.93
C ARG A 26 14.32 -5.68 -15.43
N ASP A 27 14.35 -6.88 -16.00
CA ASP A 27 14.66 -7.10 -17.41
C ASP A 27 13.59 -6.47 -18.33
N LEU A 28 12.32 -6.56 -17.95
CA LEU A 28 11.24 -5.86 -18.64
C LEU A 28 11.42 -4.33 -18.57
N VAL A 29 11.72 -3.78 -17.39
CA VAL A 29 11.91 -2.33 -17.20
C VAL A 29 13.07 -1.82 -18.07
N VAL A 30 14.21 -2.53 -18.07
CA VAL A 30 15.39 -2.18 -18.91
C VAL A 30 15.00 -2.18 -20.38
N ARG A 31 14.36 -3.23 -20.88
CA ARG A 31 13.90 -3.30 -22.27
C ARG A 31 13.00 -2.14 -22.68
N LEU A 32 12.05 -1.75 -21.79
CA LEU A 32 11.14 -0.63 -22.04
C LEU A 32 11.83 0.73 -22.00
N MET A 33 12.99 0.84 -21.36
CA MET A 33 13.80 2.05 -21.38
C MET A 33 14.73 2.14 -22.59
N GLU A 34 15.19 1.03 -23.13
CA GLU A 34 16.18 0.97 -24.21
C GLU A 34 15.55 0.77 -25.59
N GLU A 35 14.56 -0.09 -25.70
CA GLU A 35 13.99 -0.52 -26.99
C GLU A 35 12.61 0.08 -27.25
N ASP A 36 11.67 -0.07 -26.29
CA ASP A 36 10.25 0.29 -26.43
C ASP A 36 9.92 1.62 -25.70
N TYR A 37 10.81 2.60 -25.77
CA TYR A 37 10.80 3.87 -25.02
C TYR A 37 9.77 4.91 -25.51
N GLY A 38 8.77 4.50 -26.29
CA GLY A 38 7.77 5.42 -26.88
C GLY A 38 6.95 6.18 -25.84
N ASN A 39 6.46 7.37 -26.23
CA ASN A 39 5.48 8.09 -25.42
C ASN A 39 4.06 7.62 -25.80
N PRO A 40 3.25 7.13 -24.84
CA PRO A 40 1.88 6.65 -25.10
C PRO A 40 0.95 7.68 -25.77
N SER A 41 1.24 8.98 -25.63
CA SER A 41 0.46 10.04 -26.27
C SER A 41 0.83 10.30 -27.74
N SER A 42 1.88 9.66 -28.27
CA SER A 42 2.32 9.81 -29.65
C SER A 42 1.52 8.92 -30.62
N LEU A 43 1.16 9.47 -31.79
CA LEU A 43 0.33 8.76 -32.76
C LEU A 43 1.10 7.80 -33.68
N HIS A 44 2.43 7.81 -33.65
CA HIS A 44 3.27 6.89 -34.41
C HIS A 44 3.40 5.52 -33.73
N LEU A 45 3.90 4.50 -34.44
CA LEU A 45 3.95 3.11 -33.97
C LEU A 45 4.59 2.93 -32.59
N LYS A 46 5.71 3.59 -32.28
CA LYS A 46 6.35 3.52 -30.96
C LYS A 46 5.44 4.04 -29.84
N GLY A 47 4.62 5.06 -30.10
CA GLY A 47 3.64 5.54 -29.14
C GLY A 47 2.51 4.54 -28.91
N VAL A 48 2.02 3.93 -29.99
CA VAL A 48 0.98 2.88 -29.91
C VAL A 48 1.48 1.64 -29.14
N GLU A 49 2.72 1.23 -29.34
CA GLU A 49 3.34 0.14 -28.58
C GLU A 49 3.44 0.49 -27.08
N ALA A 50 3.93 1.68 -26.76
CA ALA A 50 3.99 2.17 -25.37
C ALA A 50 2.60 2.24 -24.70
N ALA A 51 1.58 2.71 -25.43
CA ALA A 51 0.20 2.74 -24.93
C ALA A 51 -0.35 1.32 -24.67
N ARG A 52 0.06 0.34 -25.46
CA ARG A 52 -0.33 -1.07 -25.27
C ARG A 52 0.21 -1.61 -23.94
N TYR A 53 1.47 -1.33 -23.58
CA TYR A 53 2.03 -1.75 -22.29
C TYR A 53 1.24 -1.17 -21.10
N VAL A 54 0.80 0.09 -21.18
CA VAL A 54 -0.03 0.71 -20.14
C VAL A 54 -1.42 0.06 -20.07
N THR A 55 -2.01 -0.25 -21.23
CA THR A 55 -3.32 -0.91 -21.30
C THR A 55 -3.25 -2.33 -20.75
N ASP A 56 -2.28 -3.12 -21.16
CA ASP A 56 -2.07 -4.49 -20.70
C ASP A 56 -1.82 -4.53 -19.17
N ALA A 57 -1.01 -3.59 -18.68
CA ALA A 57 -0.75 -3.46 -17.24
C ALA A 57 -2.03 -3.17 -16.46
N ARG A 58 -2.87 -2.26 -16.96
CA ARG A 58 -4.16 -1.90 -16.36
C ARG A 58 -5.11 -3.09 -16.32
N GLU A 59 -5.20 -3.85 -17.41
CA GLU A 59 -6.03 -5.06 -17.47
C GLU A 59 -5.54 -6.15 -16.52
N LYS A 60 -4.22 -6.32 -16.38
CA LYS A 60 -3.62 -7.26 -15.43
C LYS A 60 -3.97 -6.90 -13.98
N MET A 61 -3.75 -5.65 -13.59
CA MET A 61 -4.11 -5.17 -12.26
C MET A 61 -5.61 -5.32 -11.99
N ALA A 62 -6.46 -4.94 -12.93
CA ALA A 62 -7.90 -5.06 -12.81
C ALA A 62 -8.36 -6.52 -12.65
N ARG A 63 -7.76 -7.45 -13.40
CA ARG A 63 -8.04 -8.88 -13.34
C ARG A 63 -7.68 -9.48 -11.98
N LEU A 64 -6.53 -9.10 -11.40
CA LEU A 64 -6.09 -9.54 -10.07
C LEU A 64 -7.05 -9.08 -8.97
N MET A 65 -7.56 -7.85 -9.07
CA MET A 65 -8.50 -7.26 -8.12
C MET A 65 -9.97 -7.61 -8.41
N LYS A 66 -10.26 -8.26 -9.55
CA LYS A 66 -11.62 -8.53 -10.07
C LYS A 66 -12.47 -7.27 -10.20
N VAL A 67 -11.91 -6.24 -10.81
CA VAL A 67 -12.53 -4.93 -11.07
C VAL A 67 -12.43 -4.58 -12.56
N MET A 68 -13.04 -3.46 -12.98
CA MET A 68 -12.93 -2.98 -14.36
C MET A 68 -11.61 -2.24 -14.59
N PRO A 69 -10.97 -2.35 -15.77
CA PRO A 69 -9.74 -1.63 -16.07
C PRO A 69 -9.85 -0.11 -15.86
N LYS A 70 -10.99 0.51 -16.17
CA LYS A 70 -11.22 1.96 -15.97
C LYS A 70 -11.18 2.40 -14.49
N GLU A 71 -11.26 1.47 -13.55
CA GLU A 71 -11.21 1.72 -12.11
C GLU A 71 -9.78 1.78 -11.57
N ILE A 72 -8.76 1.52 -12.40
CA ILE A 72 -7.34 1.57 -12.01
C ILE A 72 -6.72 2.85 -12.56
N VAL A 73 -6.17 3.66 -11.67
CA VAL A 73 -5.39 4.87 -11.98
C VAL A 73 -3.96 4.66 -11.53
N PHE A 74 -2.99 4.73 -12.45
CA PHE A 74 -1.57 4.64 -12.09
C PHE A 74 -1.07 5.96 -11.52
N THR A 75 -0.23 5.85 -10.48
CA THR A 75 0.35 6.94 -9.72
C THR A 75 1.86 6.74 -9.57
N SER A 76 2.56 7.66 -8.92
CA SER A 76 3.98 7.52 -8.62
C SER A 76 4.27 6.65 -7.37
N GLY A 77 3.25 6.20 -6.66
CA GLY A 77 3.40 5.36 -5.47
C GLY A 77 2.23 5.50 -4.50
N GLY A 78 2.35 4.84 -3.35
CA GLY A 78 1.31 4.84 -2.32
C GLY A 78 0.98 6.22 -1.79
N THR A 79 1.98 7.08 -1.60
CA THR A 79 1.78 8.45 -1.10
C THR A 79 0.89 9.26 -2.05
N GLU A 80 1.16 9.23 -3.36
CA GLU A 80 0.31 9.91 -4.34
C GLU A 80 -1.10 9.31 -4.37
N SER A 81 -1.21 7.97 -4.30
CA SER A 81 -2.51 7.27 -4.27
C SER A 81 -3.34 7.70 -3.08
N ASN A 82 -2.77 7.72 -1.86
CA ASN A 82 -3.45 8.16 -0.64
C ASN A 82 -3.86 9.63 -0.70
N ASN A 83 -2.98 10.52 -1.18
CA ASN A 83 -3.29 11.93 -1.36
C ASN A 83 -4.44 12.13 -2.37
N MET A 84 -4.42 11.42 -3.49
CA MET A 84 -5.48 11.49 -4.49
C MET A 84 -6.81 11.00 -3.92
N ALA A 85 -6.82 9.88 -3.20
CA ALA A 85 -8.02 9.35 -2.57
C ALA A 85 -8.60 10.31 -1.53
N LEU A 86 -7.78 10.84 -0.64
CA LEU A 86 -8.22 11.67 0.48
C LEU A 86 -8.51 13.10 0.04
N ILE A 87 -7.54 13.81 -0.54
CA ILE A 87 -7.71 15.20 -0.95
C ILE A 87 -8.68 15.28 -2.12
N GLY A 88 -8.47 14.46 -3.17
CA GLY A 88 -9.34 14.43 -4.34
C GLY A 88 -10.78 14.01 -4.00
N GLY A 89 -10.93 12.99 -3.15
CA GLY A 89 -12.22 12.50 -2.66
C GLY A 89 -12.94 13.54 -1.81
N ALA A 90 -12.27 14.15 -0.83
CA ALA A 90 -12.86 15.17 0.04
C ALA A 90 -13.32 16.40 -0.75
N LEU A 91 -12.47 16.93 -1.62
CA LEU A 91 -12.81 18.10 -2.46
C LEU A 91 -13.94 17.81 -3.46
N ALA A 92 -14.09 16.58 -3.95
CA ALA A 92 -15.17 16.20 -4.84
C ALA A 92 -16.52 16.08 -4.12
N ASN A 93 -16.50 15.72 -2.83
CA ASN A 93 -17.70 15.40 -2.05
C ASN A 93 -18.04 16.46 -0.98
N ARG A 94 -17.35 17.61 -0.93
CA ARG A 94 -17.52 18.67 0.08
C ARG A 94 -18.96 19.21 0.19
N ARG A 95 -19.77 19.06 -0.85
CA ARG A 95 -21.18 19.48 -0.81
C ARG A 95 -22.09 18.47 -0.10
N ALA A 96 -21.65 17.23 0.07
CA ALA A 96 -22.37 16.18 0.76
C ALA A 96 -22.08 16.15 2.26
N GLY A 97 -20.94 16.71 2.68
CA GLY A 97 -20.50 16.77 4.06
C GLY A 97 -19.05 17.22 4.16
N ASN A 98 -18.55 17.37 5.38
CA ASN A 98 -17.18 17.81 5.63
C ASN A 98 -16.44 16.96 6.68
N LYS A 99 -16.97 15.80 7.07
CA LYS A 99 -16.37 14.95 8.08
C LYS A 99 -15.59 13.79 7.47
N ILE A 100 -14.38 13.59 7.97
CA ILE A 100 -13.46 12.50 7.59
C ILE A 100 -13.13 11.72 8.86
N ILE A 101 -13.19 10.40 8.78
CA ILE A 101 -12.81 9.50 9.88
C ILE A 101 -11.60 8.69 9.44
N THR A 102 -10.59 8.58 10.29
CA THR A 102 -9.40 7.78 10.08
C THR A 102 -8.93 7.14 11.39
N THR A 103 -7.77 6.46 11.40
CA THR A 103 -7.19 5.89 12.60
C THR A 103 -5.96 6.67 13.07
N GLU A 104 -5.57 6.51 14.35
CA GLU A 104 -4.35 7.13 14.90
C GLU A 104 -3.06 6.45 14.40
N VAL A 105 -3.17 5.26 13.83
CA VAL A 105 -2.02 4.41 13.43
C VAL A 105 -1.73 4.39 11.93
N GLU A 106 -2.35 5.30 11.19
CA GLU A 106 -2.15 5.42 9.75
C GLU A 106 -0.70 5.82 9.41
N HIS A 107 -0.24 5.37 8.25
CA HIS A 107 1.01 5.85 7.69
C HIS A 107 0.96 7.37 7.43
N ALA A 108 2.10 8.06 7.50
CA ALA A 108 2.21 9.51 7.28
C ALA A 108 1.59 9.97 5.95
N SER A 109 1.57 9.13 4.91
CA SER A 109 0.93 9.43 3.62
C SER A 109 -0.61 9.51 3.68
N VAL A 110 -1.23 9.06 4.77
CA VAL A 110 -2.65 9.25 5.12
C VAL A 110 -2.78 10.35 6.17
N GLY A 111 -2.00 10.30 7.25
CA GLY A 111 -2.07 11.27 8.34
C GLY A 111 -1.84 12.72 7.88
N SER A 112 -0.80 12.96 7.06
CA SER A 112 -0.49 14.32 6.59
C SER A 112 -1.57 14.94 5.70
N PRO A 113 -2.10 14.25 4.65
CA PRO A 113 -3.20 14.79 3.86
C PRO A 113 -4.49 14.96 4.67
N VAL A 114 -4.75 14.14 5.68
CA VAL A 114 -5.90 14.33 6.58
C VAL A 114 -5.71 15.59 7.43
N SER A 115 -4.52 15.83 8.00
CA SER A 115 -4.22 17.08 8.72
C SER A 115 -4.32 18.31 7.82
N PHE A 116 -3.84 18.21 6.57
CA PHE A 116 -4.04 19.28 5.57
C PHE A 116 -5.53 19.58 5.32
N LEU A 117 -6.37 18.55 5.24
CA LEU A 117 -7.83 18.74 5.08
C LEU A 117 -8.46 19.37 6.33
N GLU A 118 -7.98 19.02 7.52
CA GLU A 118 -8.38 19.66 8.78
C GLU A 118 -8.08 21.17 8.78
N ASP A 119 -6.89 21.58 8.33
CA ASP A 119 -6.52 22.97 8.14
C ASP A 119 -7.41 23.68 7.09
N MET A 120 -7.95 22.94 6.11
CA MET A 120 -8.92 23.42 5.12
C MET A 120 -10.37 23.50 5.64
N GLY A 121 -10.61 23.18 6.92
CA GLY A 121 -11.90 23.26 7.59
C GLY A 121 -12.77 22.02 7.44
N PHE A 122 -12.19 20.85 7.16
CA PHE A 122 -12.87 19.58 7.33
C PHE A 122 -12.82 19.15 8.82
N GLU A 123 -13.89 18.53 9.28
CA GLU A 123 -13.91 17.86 10.59
C GLU A 123 -13.17 16.53 10.46
N VAL A 124 -12.21 16.26 11.34
CA VAL A 124 -11.43 15.03 11.34
C VAL A 124 -11.59 14.30 12.65
N VAL A 125 -12.02 13.04 12.58
CA VAL A 125 -12.08 12.13 13.73
C VAL A 125 -11.04 11.04 13.54
N ARG A 126 -10.19 10.86 14.56
CA ARG A 126 -9.16 9.82 14.60
C ARG A 126 -9.55 8.78 15.64
N ILE A 127 -9.73 7.54 15.20
CA ILE A 127 -10.11 6.42 16.06
C ILE A 127 -8.85 5.78 16.62
N GLY A 128 -8.83 5.63 17.93
CA GLY A 128 -7.75 4.93 18.63
C GLY A 128 -7.72 3.43 18.36
N VAL A 129 -6.65 2.78 18.82
CA VAL A 129 -6.46 1.33 18.69
C VAL A 129 -6.22 0.71 20.07
N ASP A 130 -6.45 -0.59 20.18
CA ASP A 130 -6.11 -1.37 21.36
C ASP A 130 -4.59 -1.63 21.47
N SER A 131 -4.17 -2.35 22.50
CA SER A 131 -2.76 -2.72 22.72
C SER A 131 -2.16 -3.62 21.64
N LYS A 132 -3.00 -4.17 20.75
CA LYS A 132 -2.59 -4.98 19.58
C LYS A 132 -2.58 -4.16 18.30
N GLY A 133 -2.87 -2.86 18.38
CA GLY A 133 -2.94 -1.96 17.25
C GLY A 133 -4.16 -2.18 16.34
N VAL A 134 -5.26 -2.72 16.87
CA VAL A 134 -6.52 -2.96 16.14
C VAL A 134 -7.58 -1.98 16.63
N ILE A 135 -8.33 -1.39 15.69
CA ILE A 135 -9.39 -0.43 16.02
C ILE A 135 -10.61 -1.10 16.65
N ASN A 136 -11.33 -0.36 17.47
CA ASN A 136 -12.69 -0.71 17.88
C ASN A 136 -13.66 -0.33 16.74
N VAL A 137 -14.22 -1.33 16.05
CA VAL A 137 -15.13 -1.13 14.93
C VAL A 137 -16.43 -0.45 15.36
N ASP A 138 -16.92 -0.71 16.56
CA ASP A 138 -18.12 -0.05 17.10
C ASP A 138 -17.90 1.45 17.24
N GLU A 139 -16.78 1.86 17.80
CA GLU A 139 -16.40 3.28 17.95
C GLU A 139 -16.28 3.98 16.59
N LEU A 140 -15.63 3.32 15.59
CA LEU A 140 -15.53 3.87 14.24
C LEU A 140 -16.92 4.05 13.63
N VAL A 141 -17.78 3.04 13.72
CA VAL A 141 -19.12 3.08 13.14
C VAL A 141 -19.98 4.11 13.88
N ASP A 142 -19.86 4.24 15.19
CA ASP A 142 -20.61 5.25 15.98
C ASP A 142 -20.22 6.68 15.58
N ALA A 143 -18.97 6.92 15.21
CA ALA A 143 -18.50 8.22 14.72
C ALA A 143 -19.07 8.61 13.33
N VAL A 144 -19.56 7.64 12.52
CA VAL A 144 -20.17 7.90 11.22
C VAL A 144 -21.54 8.55 11.38
N ASP A 145 -21.78 9.64 10.65
CA ASP A 145 -23.05 10.38 10.59
C ASP A 145 -23.36 10.86 9.15
N ASP A 146 -24.41 11.68 9.01
CA ASP A 146 -24.82 12.23 7.72
C ASP A 146 -23.83 13.24 7.12
N ASN A 147 -22.93 13.80 7.94
CA ASN A 147 -21.88 14.72 7.51
C ASN A 147 -20.57 14.01 7.10
N THR A 148 -20.48 12.71 7.35
CA THR A 148 -19.31 11.90 7.05
C THR A 148 -19.24 11.61 5.55
N ILE A 149 -18.11 11.98 4.91
CA ILE A 149 -17.90 11.76 3.47
C ILE A 149 -16.87 10.68 3.18
N ILE A 150 -15.84 10.53 4.03
CA ILE A 150 -14.77 9.54 3.86
C ILE A 150 -14.47 8.87 5.20
N VAL A 151 -14.32 7.56 5.15
CA VAL A 151 -13.63 6.77 6.17
C VAL A 151 -12.38 6.17 5.53
N SER A 152 -11.22 6.34 6.15
CA SER A 152 -9.94 5.83 5.66
C SER A 152 -9.27 4.98 6.72
N VAL A 153 -8.96 3.72 6.39
CA VAL A 153 -8.32 2.77 7.31
C VAL A 153 -7.25 2.00 6.57
N MET A 154 -6.05 1.88 7.15
CA MET A 154 -5.05 0.96 6.63
C MET A 154 -5.47 -0.50 6.81
N TYR A 155 -5.13 -1.36 5.86
CA TYR A 155 -5.45 -2.80 5.98
C TYR A 155 -4.48 -3.51 6.92
N VAL A 156 -3.19 -3.24 6.77
CA VAL A 156 -2.10 -3.82 7.57
C VAL A 156 -1.21 -2.68 8.06
N ASN A 157 -0.97 -2.64 9.35
CA ASN A 157 -0.05 -1.66 9.93
C ASN A 157 1.40 -2.01 9.57
N ASN A 158 2.15 -1.01 9.11
CA ASN A 158 3.53 -1.18 8.62
C ASN A 158 4.57 -1.40 9.74
N GLU A 159 4.25 -1.06 10.99
CA GLU A 159 5.18 -1.15 12.13
C GLU A 159 5.07 -2.49 12.85
N ILE A 160 3.87 -2.85 13.29
CA ILE A 160 3.64 -4.04 14.10
C ILE A 160 2.93 -5.16 13.33
N GLY A 161 2.38 -4.89 12.15
CA GLY A 161 1.69 -5.89 11.34
C GLY A 161 0.30 -6.26 11.86
N SER A 162 -0.37 -5.38 12.63
CA SER A 162 -1.79 -5.57 12.95
C SER A 162 -2.64 -5.52 11.68
N VAL A 163 -3.70 -6.31 11.66
CA VAL A 163 -4.60 -6.46 10.51
C VAL A 163 -5.97 -5.93 10.88
N MET A 164 -6.43 -4.91 10.14
CA MET A 164 -7.74 -4.31 10.37
C MET A 164 -8.84 -5.15 9.72
N PRO A 165 -10.01 -5.27 10.35
CA PRO A 165 -11.15 -6.05 9.82
C PRO A 165 -11.90 -5.26 8.74
N VAL A 166 -11.22 -4.89 7.64
CA VAL A 166 -11.71 -3.96 6.60
C VAL A 166 -13.04 -4.37 5.97
N GLN A 167 -13.32 -5.67 5.88
CA GLN A 167 -14.58 -6.15 5.30
C GLN A 167 -15.76 -5.93 6.25
N ASP A 168 -15.56 -6.11 7.55
CA ASP A 168 -16.59 -5.81 8.57
C ASP A 168 -16.82 -4.31 8.67
N ILE A 169 -15.75 -3.52 8.70
CA ILE A 169 -15.81 -2.06 8.68
C ILE A 169 -16.61 -1.58 7.47
N ALA A 170 -16.26 -2.03 6.25
CA ALA A 170 -16.95 -1.64 5.02
C ALA A 170 -18.44 -1.94 5.09
N LYS A 171 -18.83 -3.17 5.51
CA LYS A 171 -20.21 -3.59 5.66
C LYS A 171 -20.97 -2.65 6.60
N ARG A 172 -20.46 -2.43 7.80
CA ARG A 172 -21.13 -1.67 8.86
C ARG A 172 -21.23 -0.18 8.54
N ILE A 173 -20.18 0.40 7.92
CA ILE A 173 -20.24 1.79 7.42
C ILE A 173 -21.38 1.93 6.39
N LYS A 174 -21.47 1.00 5.44
CA LYS A 174 -22.48 1.06 4.37
C LYS A 174 -23.89 0.78 4.88
N GLU A 175 -24.06 0.00 5.94
CA GLU A 175 -25.32 -0.19 6.63
C GLU A 175 -25.78 1.09 7.33
N LYS A 176 -24.84 1.85 7.95
CA LYS A 176 -25.13 3.09 8.66
C LYS A 176 -25.35 4.28 7.71
N ASN A 177 -24.43 4.48 6.76
CA ASN A 177 -24.51 5.53 5.74
C ASN A 177 -23.90 5.02 4.41
N PRO A 178 -24.71 4.59 3.43
CA PRO A 178 -24.24 4.04 2.16
C PRO A 178 -23.52 5.06 1.27
N ALA A 179 -23.67 6.37 1.53
CA ALA A 179 -23.03 7.43 0.77
C ALA A 179 -21.56 7.68 1.17
N VAL A 180 -21.14 7.25 2.35
CA VAL A 180 -19.75 7.39 2.83
C VAL A 180 -18.81 6.63 1.92
N LEU A 181 -17.74 7.27 1.48
CA LEU A 181 -16.66 6.62 0.74
C LEU A 181 -15.72 5.89 1.70
N PHE A 182 -15.44 4.63 1.42
CA PHE A 182 -14.48 3.85 2.18
C PHE A 182 -13.17 3.71 1.41
N HIS A 183 -12.11 4.35 1.92
CA HIS A 183 -10.74 4.23 1.42
C HIS A 183 -9.95 3.25 2.28
N VAL A 184 -9.16 2.39 1.62
CA VAL A 184 -8.25 1.46 2.27
C VAL A 184 -6.82 1.67 1.77
N ASP A 185 -5.91 2.01 2.69
CA ASP A 185 -4.48 1.89 2.42
C ASP A 185 -4.10 0.41 2.47
N ALA A 186 -3.96 -0.21 1.29
CA ALA A 186 -3.60 -1.62 1.15
C ALA A 186 -2.12 -1.83 0.78
N ILE A 187 -1.26 -0.83 0.99
CA ILE A 187 0.16 -0.86 0.58
C ILE A 187 0.88 -2.05 1.20
N GLN A 188 0.66 -2.35 2.48
CA GLN A 188 1.24 -3.51 3.14
C GLN A 188 0.48 -4.82 2.90
N ALA A 189 -0.80 -4.74 2.52
CA ALA A 189 -1.66 -5.91 2.34
C ALA A 189 -1.59 -6.52 0.93
N PHE A 190 -1.42 -5.67 -0.11
CA PHE A 190 -1.40 -6.12 -1.50
C PHE A 190 -0.21 -7.07 -1.75
N GLY A 191 -0.49 -8.21 -2.35
CA GLY A 191 0.52 -9.27 -2.55
C GLY A 191 0.78 -10.15 -1.31
N LYS A 192 -0.01 -10.00 -0.22
CA LYS A 192 -0.01 -10.87 0.97
C LYS A 192 -1.41 -11.40 1.27
N TYR A 193 -2.42 -10.68 0.83
CA TYR A 193 -3.83 -11.05 0.96
C TYR A 193 -4.50 -11.01 -0.41
N VAL A 194 -5.49 -11.87 -0.62
CA VAL A 194 -6.38 -11.78 -1.78
C VAL A 194 -7.39 -10.67 -1.51
N ILE A 195 -7.33 -9.59 -2.30
CA ILE A 195 -8.18 -8.40 -2.10
C ILE A 195 -9.03 -8.20 -3.35
N TYR A 196 -10.36 -8.29 -3.18
CA TYR A 196 -11.34 -7.97 -4.20
C TYR A 196 -12.13 -6.72 -3.75
N PRO A 197 -11.61 -5.49 -3.97
CA PRO A 197 -12.13 -4.31 -3.31
C PRO A 197 -13.62 -4.09 -3.56
N GLY A 198 -14.11 -4.31 -4.78
CA GLY A 198 -15.53 -4.21 -5.09
C GLY A 198 -16.41 -5.14 -4.28
N ARG A 199 -15.95 -6.38 -4.00
CA ARG A 199 -16.71 -7.37 -3.19
C ARG A 199 -16.61 -7.08 -1.70
N MET A 200 -15.53 -6.46 -1.27
CA MET A 200 -15.28 -6.09 0.12
C MET A 200 -15.93 -4.76 0.51
N GLY A 201 -16.64 -4.10 -0.40
CA GLY A 201 -17.29 -2.82 -0.11
C GLY A 201 -16.35 -1.61 -0.08
N ILE A 202 -15.12 -1.75 -0.59
CA ILE A 202 -14.11 -0.70 -0.67
C ILE A 202 -14.41 0.18 -1.89
N ASP A 203 -14.38 1.50 -1.73
CA ASP A 203 -14.61 2.48 -2.80
C ASP A 203 -13.32 2.98 -3.42
N MET A 204 -12.25 3.10 -2.63
CA MET A 204 -10.92 3.49 -3.08
C MET A 204 -9.87 2.64 -2.36
N MET A 205 -8.81 2.23 -3.07
CA MET A 205 -7.75 1.41 -2.49
C MET A 205 -6.38 1.79 -3.08
N SER A 206 -5.44 2.10 -2.20
CA SER A 206 -4.08 2.47 -2.56
C SER A 206 -3.12 1.28 -2.51
N VAL A 207 -2.26 1.16 -3.54
CA VAL A 207 -1.19 0.16 -3.59
C VAL A 207 0.13 0.78 -4.09
N SER A 208 1.27 0.21 -3.70
CA SER A 208 2.60 0.68 -4.07
C SER A 208 3.50 -0.47 -4.52
N SER A 209 4.04 -0.35 -5.71
CA SER A 209 4.76 -1.42 -6.42
C SER A 209 5.94 -1.99 -5.63
N HIS A 210 6.74 -1.14 -4.98
CA HIS A 210 7.94 -1.54 -4.27
C HIS A 210 7.70 -2.38 -3.01
N LYS A 211 6.46 -2.58 -2.60
CA LYS A 211 6.09 -3.46 -1.47
C LYS A 211 5.80 -4.90 -1.91
N PHE A 212 5.75 -5.16 -3.23
CA PHE A 212 5.53 -6.49 -3.81
C PHE A 212 6.46 -6.77 -5.02
N HIS A 213 7.74 -6.45 -4.84
CA HIS A 213 8.85 -6.76 -5.76
C HIS A 213 8.78 -6.08 -7.14
N GLY A 214 8.04 -4.97 -7.23
CA GLY A 214 8.03 -4.11 -8.40
C GLY A 214 8.92 -2.88 -8.25
N PRO A 215 9.00 -2.03 -9.30
CA PRO A 215 9.81 -0.82 -9.29
C PRO A 215 9.34 0.19 -8.23
N LYS A 216 10.27 0.97 -7.69
CA LYS A 216 9.99 2.20 -6.96
C LYS A 216 9.44 3.26 -7.92
N GLY A 217 8.75 4.27 -7.42
CA GLY A 217 8.26 5.38 -8.24
C GLY A 217 7.03 5.03 -9.10
N VAL A 218 6.29 3.99 -8.73
CA VAL A 218 5.01 3.62 -9.33
C VAL A 218 4.08 2.98 -8.30
N GLY A 219 2.79 3.30 -8.41
CA GLY A 219 1.70 2.76 -7.63
C GLY A 219 0.40 2.80 -8.40
N ALA A 220 -0.69 2.45 -7.74
CA ALA A 220 -2.01 2.58 -8.32
C ALA A 220 -3.05 2.90 -7.25
N LEU A 221 -4.07 3.64 -7.67
CA LEU A 221 -5.30 3.85 -6.92
C LEU A 221 -6.44 3.14 -7.65
N TYR A 222 -7.09 2.21 -6.97
CA TYR A 222 -8.42 1.74 -7.37
C TYR A 222 -9.45 2.78 -6.98
N ILE A 223 -10.33 3.14 -7.91
CA ILE A 223 -11.48 4.02 -7.69
C ILE A 223 -12.70 3.29 -8.26
N ARG A 224 -13.64 2.91 -7.41
CA ARG A 224 -14.88 2.26 -7.84
C ARG A 224 -15.61 3.12 -8.86
N ASP A 225 -16.23 2.50 -9.86
CA ASP A 225 -17.04 3.19 -10.84
C ASP A 225 -18.08 4.11 -10.18
N ARG A 226 -18.21 5.33 -10.70
CA ARG A 226 -19.05 6.43 -10.20
C ARG A 226 -18.61 7.11 -8.90
N VAL A 227 -17.56 6.66 -8.24
CA VAL A 227 -16.95 7.39 -7.13
C VAL A 227 -16.32 8.69 -7.67
N LYS A 228 -16.66 9.81 -7.03
CA LYS A 228 -16.17 11.12 -7.47
C LYS A 228 -14.86 11.45 -6.75
N VAL A 229 -13.81 11.62 -7.52
CA VAL A 229 -12.51 12.09 -7.06
C VAL A 229 -12.06 13.22 -7.97
N LYS A 230 -11.56 14.33 -7.43
CA LYS A 230 -10.90 15.38 -8.21
C LYS A 230 -9.43 15.02 -8.42
N PRO A 231 -8.87 15.28 -9.61
CA PRO A 231 -7.44 15.15 -9.80
C PRO A 231 -6.69 16.10 -8.85
N VAL A 232 -5.53 15.65 -8.36
CA VAL A 232 -4.60 16.48 -7.56
C VAL A 232 -3.39 16.91 -8.37
N ILE A 233 -3.14 16.28 -9.52
CA ILE A 233 -2.09 16.63 -10.48
C ILE A 233 -2.75 16.97 -11.81
N TYR A 234 -2.70 18.24 -12.17
CA TYR A 234 -3.32 18.77 -13.38
C TYR A 234 -2.31 18.86 -14.54
N GLY A 235 -2.79 18.78 -15.80
CA GLY A 235 -1.96 18.90 -17.00
C GLY A 235 -2.61 18.28 -18.24
N GLY A 236 -1.87 17.45 -18.98
CA GLY A 236 -2.20 16.93 -20.31
C GLY A 236 -3.26 15.85 -20.39
N GLY A 237 -3.97 15.51 -19.30
CA GLY A 237 -5.13 14.61 -19.33
C GLY A 237 -4.81 13.11 -19.33
N GLN A 238 -3.57 12.71 -19.09
CA GLN A 238 -3.21 11.29 -18.94
C GLN A 238 -4.03 10.64 -17.82
N GLN A 239 -4.08 9.31 -17.79
CA GLN A 239 -4.91 8.53 -16.88
C GLN A 239 -6.39 8.99 -16.88
N ASN A 240 -6.94 9.27 -18.07
CA ASN A 240 -8.30 9.77 -18.25
C ASN A 240 -8.56 11.10 -17.49
N GLY A 241 -7.56 11.96 -17.39
CA GLY A 241 -7.64 13.24 -16.68
C GLY A 241 -7.48 13.15 -15.17
N MET A 242 -7.34 11.95 -14.62
CA MET A 242 -7.20 11.76 -13.17
C MET A 242 -5.78 12.02 -12.67
N ARG A 243 -4.77 11.78 -13.51
CA ARG A 243 -3.37 11.99 -13.14
C ARG A 243 -2.57 12.39 -14.37
N SER A 244 -2.29 13.67 -14.51
CA SER A 244 -1.58 14.22 -15.65
C SER A 244 -0.06 14.02 -15.53
N GLY A 245 0.63 14.11 -16.68
CA GLY A 245 2.07 13.88 -16.83
C GLY A 245 2.37 12.61 -17.62
N THR A 246 3.47 12.61 -18.35
CA THR A 246 3.90 11.46 -19.16
C THR A 246 3.91 10.20 -18.30
N GLU A 247 3.29 9.15 -18.82
CA GLU A 247 3.15 7.89 -18.09
C GLU A 247 4.51 7.17 -17.96
N ASN A 248 4.80 6.69 -16.76
CA ASN A 248 5.98 5.87 -16.48
C ASN A 248 5.77 4.45 -17.02
N VAL A 249 5.84 4.30 -18.35
CA VAL A 249 5.55 3.03 -19.04
C VAL A 249 6.38 1.87 -18.47
N PRO A 250 7.72 1.99 -18.27
CA PRO A 250 8.52 0.92 -17.70
C PRO A 250 8.08 0.55 -16.29
N GLY A 251 7.83 1.55 -15.43
CA GLY A 251 7.38 1.32 -14.06
C GLY A 251 6.00 0.67 -13.99
N ILE A 252 5.05 1.13 -14.82
CA ILE A 252 3.68 0.61 -14.89
C ILE A 252 3.66 -0.85 -15.34
N ALA A 253 4.38 -1.17 -16.43
CA ALA A 253 4.49 -2.55 -16.92
C ALA A 253 5.19 -3.46 -15.90
N GLY A 254 6.28 -2.97 -15.28
CA GLY A 254 7.02 -3.67 -14.24
C GLY A 254 6.15 -3.93 -12.99
N MET A 255 5.34 -2.96 -12.56
CA MET A 255 4.40 -3.12 -11.46
C MET A 255 3.38 -4.24 -11.72
N ALA A 256 2.80 -4.26 -12.91
CA ALA A 256 1.80 -5.27 -13.28
C ALA A 256 2.40 -6.67 -13.37
N LEU A 257 3.62 -6.81 -13.90
CA LEU A 257 4.35 -8.08 -13.92
C LEU A 257 4.69 -8.55 -12.50
N ALA A 258 5.19 -7.65 -11.66
CA ALA A 258 5.47 -7.95 -10.26
C ALA A 258 4.22 -8.42 -9.51
N ALA A 259 3.08 -7.78 -9.75
CA ALA A 259 1.80 -8.19 -9.16
C ALA A 259 1.40 -9.61 -9.62
N GLU A 260 1.46 -9.91 -10.92
CA GLU A 260 1.17 -11.28 -11.44
C GLU A 260 2.09 -12.32 -10.79
N MET A 261 3.40 -12.05 -10.73
CA MET A 261 4.37 -12.97 -10.12
C MET A 261 4.13 -13.14 -8.62
N THR A 262 3.77 -12.08 -7.91
CA THR A 262 3.52 -12.11 -6.46
C THR A 262 2.26 -12.93 -6.14
N TYR A 263 1.19 -12.76 -6.92
CA TYR A 263 -0.06 -13.51 -6.72
C TYR A 263 -0.01 -14.96 -7.24
N ARG A 264 0.99 -15.30 -8.06
CA ARG A 264 1.24 -16.69 -8.43
C ARG A 264 1.71 -17.44 -7.17
N ASP A 265 1.03 -18.54 -6.83
CA ASP A 265 1.34 -19.37 -5.67
C ASP A 265 1.33 -18.58 -4.33
N LEU A 266 0.41 -17.59 -4.20
CA LEU A 266 0.33 -16.68 -3.06
C LEU A 266 0.21 -17.43 -1.74
N ASP A 267 -0.63 -18.46 -1.67
CA ASP A 267 -0.88 -19.21 -0.43
C ASP A 267 0.40 -19.89 0.08
N GLU A 268 1.23 -20.41 -0.82
CA GLU A 268 2.52 -21.02 -0.46
C GLU A 268 3.50 -19.96 0.06
N LYS A 269 3.60 -18.82 -0.61
CA LYS A 269 4.45 -17.70 -0.18
C LYS A 269 4.02 -17.14 1.17
N VAL A 270 2.72 -16.99 1.39
CA VAL A 270 2.17 -16.51 2.67
C VAL A 270 2.42 -17.53 3.79
N ARG A 271 2.26 -18.81 3.50
CA ARG A 271 2.59 -19.88 4.46
C ARG A 271 4.07 -19.80 4.86
N HIS A 272 4.97 -19.71 3.88
CA HIS A 272 6.41 -19.61 4.15
C HIS A 272 6.75 -18.36 4.97
N MET A 273 6.18 -17.19 4.63
CA MET A 273 6.38 -15.97 5.45
C MET A 273 5.92 -16.19 6.91
N ARG A 274 4.79 -16.87 7.13
CA ARG A 274 4.30 -17.18 8.48
C ARG A 274 5.23 -18.12 9.23
N GLU A 275 5.73 -19.15 8.58
CA GLU A 275 6.68 -20.11 9.17
C GLU A 275 7.98 -19.41 9.60
N VAL A 276 8.56 -18.58 8.74
CA VAL A 276 9.77 -17.81 9.03
C VAL A 276 9.52 -16.82 10.18
N LYS A 277 8.42 -16.07 10.12
CA LYS A 277 8.03 -15.13 11.18
C LYS A 277 7.86 -15.85 12.52
N GLN A 278 7.13 -16.97 12.55
CA GLN A 278 6.88 -17.69 13.78
C GLN A 278 8.18 -18.25 14.37
N HIS A 279 9.04 -18.84 13.53
CA HIS A 279 10.35 -19.31 13.96
C HIS A 279 11.19 -18.17 14.57
N LEU A 280 11.24 -17.02 13.92
CA LEU A 280 11.93 -15.84 14.45
C LEU A 280 11.39 -15.41 15.82
N ILE A 281 10.06 -15.36 15.97
CA ILE A 281 9.42 -14.96 17.23
C ILE A 281 9.74 -15.99 18.32
N ASP A 282 9.61 -17.28 18.05
CA ASP A 282 9.84 -18.35 19.03
C ASP A 282 11.30 -18.35 19.54
N GLU A 283 12.27 -18.20 18.64
CA GLU A 283 13.69 -18.14 19.02
C GLU A 283 14.02 -16.87 19.82
N LEU A 284 13.54 -15.71 19.38
CA LEU A 284 13.89 -14.45 20.04
C LEU A 284 13.18 -14.27 21.38
N THR A 285 11.93 -14.70 21.52
CA THR A 285 11.20 -14.59 22.80
C THR A 285 11.65 -15.61 23.84
N GLY A 286 12.47 -16.58 23.45
CA GLY A 286 13.20 -17.43 24.39
C GLY A 286 14.34 -16.71 25.14
N ILE A 287 14.72 -15.53 24.69
CA ILE A 287 15.72 -14.67 25.35
C ILE A 287 15.02 -13.85 26.44
N GLU A 288 15.62 -13.75 27.62
CA GLU A 288 15.11 -12.95 28.73
C GLU A 288 14.97 -11.47 28.31
N GLU A 289 13.89 -10.82 28.74
CA GLU A 289 13.60 -9.41 28.43
C GLU A 289 13.36 -9.10 26.92
N VAL A 290 13.02 -10.13 26.09
CA VAL A 290 12.62 -9.97 24.70
C VAL A 290 11.14 -10.30 24.52
N TYR A 291 10.40 -9.42 23.85
CA TYR A 291 8.95 -9.51 23.70
C TYR A 291 8.54 -9.27 22.23
N SER A 292 7.53 -10.01 21.78
CA SER A 292 6.91 -9.78 20.48
C SER A 292 5.68 -8.86 20.61
N ASN A 293 5.65 -7.79 19.80
CA ASN A 293 4.48 -6.94 19.61
C ASN A 293 3.80 -7.21 18.25
N SER A 294 4.18 -8.30 17.59
CA SER A 294 3.77 -8.60 16.21
C SER A 294 2.26 -8.86 16.13
N GLY A 295 1.61 -8.19 15.18
CA GLY A 295 0.24 -8.50 14.76
C GLY A 295 0.17 -9.71 13.81
N ASP A 296 -1.00 -9.93 13.19
CA ASP A 296 -1.31 -11.14 12.41
C ASP A 296 -0.78 -11.13 10.97
N ALA A 297 -0.20 -10.03 10.49
CA ALA A 297 0.36 -9.97 9.14
C ALA A 297 1.50 -10.98 8.96
N PRO A 298 1.56 -11.72 7.84
CA PRO A 298 2.51 -12.82 7.68
C PRO A 298 3.96 -12.37 7.54
N HIS A 299 4.20 -11.14 7.13
CA HIS A 299 5.50 -10.61 6.68
C HIS A 299 6.11 -9.56 7.61
N ILE A 300 5.47 -9.24 8.73
CA ILE A 300 5.95 -8.23 9.69
C ILE A 300 6.11 -8.87 11.06
N ALA A 301 7.30 -8.78 11.62
CA ALA A 301 7.61 -9.12 13.00
C ALA A 301 8.12 -7.86 13.71
N SER A 302 7.51 -7.52 14.84
CA SER A 302 7.93 -6.41 15.71
C SER A 302 8.38 -6.97 17.06
N ILE A 303 9.65 -6.74 17.39
CA ILE A 303 10.31 -7.34 18.56
C ILE A 303 10.89 -6.22 19.43
N THR A 304 10.57 -6.25 20.71
CA THR A 304 11.13 -5.34 21.72
C THR A 304 12.23 -6.05 22.50
N PHE A 305 13.40 -5.44 22.53
CA PHE A 305 14.53 -5.82 23.39
C PHE A 305 14.60 -4.82 24.55
N LYS A 306 14.11 -5.20 25.70
CA LYS A 306 14.06 -4.29 26.86
C LYS A 306 15.46 -3.92 27.33
N GLY A 307 15.69 -2.63 27.57
CA GLY A 307 16.99 -2.12 27.99
C GLY A 307 17.99 -1.90 26.85
N VAL A 308 17.65 -2.24 25.61
CA VAL A 308 18.48 -1.96 24.43
C VAL A 308 17.81 -0.89 23.58
N ARG A 309 18.57 0.14 23.19
CA ARG A 309 18.08 1.15 22.24
C ARG A 309 17.98 0.55 20.85
N SER A 310 16.86 0.75 20.17
CA SER A 310 16.57 0.18 18.84
C SER A 310 17.64 0.56 17.80
N GLU A 311 18.10 1.80 17.80
CA GLU A 311 19.19 2.26 16.91
C GLU A 311 20.51 1.51 17.14
N VAL A 312 20.87 1.23 18.41
CA VAL A 312 22.09 0.46 18.75
C VAL A 312 21.98 -0.97 18.26
N MET A 313 20.80 -1.60 18.43
CA MET A 313 20.55 -2.94 17.93
C MET A 313 20.62 -2.98 16.39
N LEU A 314 20.01 -2.01 15.71
CA LEU A 314 20.04 -1.89 14.26
C LEU A 314 21.47 -1.87 13.73
N HIS A 315 22.34 -1.01 14.26
CA HIS A 315 23.73 -0.92 13.83
C HIS A 315 24.55 -2.18 14.17
N ALA A 316 24.30 -2.81 15.33
CA ALA A 316 24.97 -4.05 15.68
C ALA A 316 24.59 -5.24 14.77
N LEU A 317 23.36 -5.24 14.23
CA LEU A 317 22.90 -6.20 13.23
C LEU A 317 23.47 -5.88 11.84
N GLU A 318 23.52 -4.60 11.45
CA GLU A 318 24.10 -4.14 10.18
C GLU A 318 25.58 -4.53 10.06
N GLU A 319 26.37 -4.45 11.14
CA GLU A 319 27.75 -4.94 11.18
C GLU A 319 27.87 -6.44 10.85
N ARG A 320 26.78 -7.17 10.95
CA ARG A 320 26.65 -8.59 10.62
C ARG A 320 25.92 -8.86 9.31
N GLU A 321 25.70 -7.82 8.51
CA GLU A 321 24.97 -7.87 7.24
C GLU A 321 23.50 -8.32 7.42
N ILE A 322 22.90 -8.00 8.59
CA ILE A 322 21.48 -8.23 8.89
C ILE A 322 20.78 -6.87 8.89
N TYR A 323 19.89 -6.66 7.94
CA TYR A 323 19.20 -5.38 7.74
C TYR A 323 17.76 -5.45 8.23
N VAL A 324 17.43 -4.59 9.20
CA VAL A 324 16.12 -4.45 9.83
C VAL A 324 15.75 -2.98 9.94
N SER A 325 14.50 -2.66 10.23
CA SER A 325 14.06 -1.31 10.63
C SER A 325 14.06 -1.17 12.16
N SER A 326 14.25 0.06 12.63
CA SER A 326 13.95 0.47 14.01
C SER A 326 12.63 1.26 13.98
N GLY A 327 11.65 0.85 14.76
CA GLY A 327 10.38 1.54 14.98
C GLY A 327 10.41 2.31 16.29
#